data_3286efd9ce22379909c59de3e63ea96a
#
_entry.id   3286efd9ce22379909c59de3e63ea96a
#
_cell.length_a   1.000
_cell.length_b   1.000
_cell.length_c   1.000
_cell.angle_alpha   90.00
_cell.angle_beta   90.00
_cell.angle_gamma   90.00
#
_symmetry.space_group_name_H-M   'P 1'
#
loop_
_entity.id
_entity.type
_entity.pdbx_description
1 polymer ?
#
loop_
_entity_poly.entity_id
_entity_poly.type
_entity_poly.pdbx_seq_one_letter_code
_entity_poly.pdbx_strand_id
1 'polypeptide(L)'
;MDLFQFYKPYKKSLAFVIAGALLTAGMEVTFPMIVRHILGVVLPARDMQSLLYEGAGLLGLYLLCLGITYCVYCVGRTMGVRVERDLRNSLFRHLENLDFAFFDKEKTGHLVSRVTGDIGEVGNIIFEMPHLAVVCLITMGGSAFFLFYINPLLAVFVLMLVALKTGDTIFLNRKMKSAFAETRQHMGVVGSVATEILAAVRAVKAFNGENRAYQRFSDVTADLAKSQMRTFRYQAYMAGTVTFFSNAINLTIIVVGAVLMMNDLMTMSDLVAFLMYLMLFLRPIMQLTSLTEQYQRSMAGFHRYQELIRVEPKVRDGSVVADSRRIKGDVVFEHVDFAYPDGTHVLKDFNLTIKAGEQVALVGPTGAGKSSVASLLLRFYDVTGGKITLDGRDIREYTLESLHECIGIVQQDIYLFSDSVSENIRLGRTDSSQADIEAAAKDARAHEFISRLPRGYDSYIGERGVMLSGGQKQRLSLARVFLKNPPVLILDEATAAMDNETEKQVLQSLAELSRKRTTLTIAHRLATVRHADRIIVLSDGCICESGSHEELMKARGEYYDLYMSQFNKT
;
A
#
# COMPACT_ATOMS: atom_id res chain seq x y z
N MET A 1 15.92 -3.61 11.18
CA MET A 1 15.58 -2.24 11.63
C MET A 1 14.68 -2.36 12.84
N ASP A 2 14.98 -1.69 13.95
CA ASP A 2 14.13 -1.70 15.14
C ASP A 2 13.19 -0.50 15.10
N LEU A 3 11.93 -0.69 15.52
CA LEU A 3 10.93 0.38 15.59
C LEU A 3 11.46 1.61 16.34
N PHE A 4 12.33 1.38 17.32
CA PHE A 4 12.95 2.45 18.12
C PHE A 4 13.85 3.42 17.33
N GLN A 5 14.34 3.02 16.15
CA GLN A 5 15.16 3.91 15.31
C GLN A 5 14.35 5.10 14.77
N PHE A 6 13.04 4.93 14.59
CA PHE A 6 12.16 5.99 14.10
C PHE A 6 11.87 7.08 15.13
N TYR A 7 12.16 6.86 16.43
CA TYR A 7 12.12 7.90 17.43
C TYR A 7 13.33 8.85 17.39
N LYS A 8 14.46 8.43 16.75
CA LYS A 8 15.70 9.23 16.76
C LYS A 8 15.52 10.68 16.28
N PRO A 9 14.79 10.96 15.16
CA PRO A 9 14.54 12.33 14.71
C PRO A 9 13.61 13.12 15.63
N TYR A 10 12.77 12.42 16.43
CA TYR A 10 11.67 12.97 17.22
C TYR A 10 11.89 12.90 18.73
N LYS A 11 13.13 12.76 19.19
CA LYS A 11 13.49 12.60 20.62
C LYS A 11 12.90 13.68 21.52
N LYS A 12 12.86 14.95 21.05
CA LYS A 12 12.30 16.06 21.82
C LYS A 12 10.78 15.92 22.01
N SER A 13 10.05 15.52 20.96
CA SER A 13 8.61 15.27 21.04
C SER A 13 8.30 14.08 21.95
N LEU A 14 9.07 13.01 21.85
CA LEU A 14 8.93 11.83 22.73
C LEU A 14 9.19 12.20 24.20
N ALA A 15 10.25 12.94 24.49
CA ALA A 15 10.56 13.40 25.86
C ALA A 15 9.44 14.27 26.41
N PHE A 16 8.87 15.18 25.59
CA PHE A 16 7.73 15.99 25.98
C PHE A 16 6.49 15.15 26.30
N VAL A 17 6.18 14.15 25.47
CA VAL A 17 5.06 13.22 25.67
C VAL A 17 5.24 12.43 26.97
N ILE A 18 6.44 11.90 27.23
CA ILE A 18 6.74 11.15 28.46
C ILE A 18 6.64 12.05 29.70
N ALA A 19 7.22 13.24 29.65
CA ALA A 19 7.16 14.19 30.76
C ALA A 19 5.73 14.62 31.07
N GLY A 20 4.94 14.93 30.03
CA GLY A 20 3.53 15.29 30.19
C GLY A 20 2.69 14.12 30.70
N ALA A 21 2.95 12.87 30.24
CA ALA A 21 2.29 11.67 30.75
C ALA A 21 2.60 11.43 32.26
N LEU A 22 3.85 11.64 32.67
CA LEU A 22 4.26 11.56 34.09
C LEU A 22 3.52 12.60 34.94
N LEU A 23 3.45 13.85 34.47
CA LEU A 23 2.77 14.93 35.17
C LEU A 23 1.26 14.69 35.28
N THR A 24 0.60 14.33 34.20
CA THR A 24 -0.86 14.09 34.20
C THR A 24 -1.21 12.88 35.05
N ALA A 25 -0.48 11.77 34.93
CA ALA A 25 -0.69 10.58 35.77
C ALA A 25 -0.41 10.86 37.25
N GLY A 26 0.62 11.64 37.58
CA GLY A 26 0.91 12.07 38.95
C GLY A 26 -0.22 12.93 39.55
N MET A 27 -0.77 13.87 38.78
CA MET A 27 -1.93 14.66 39.19
C MET A 27 -3.16 13.77 39.43
N GLU A 28 -3.48 12.84 38.50
CA GLU A 28 -4.60 11.91 38.66
C GLU A 28 -4.50 11.09 39.96
N VAL A 29 -3.30 10.65 40.32
CA VAL A 29 -3.06 9.89 41.57
C VAL A 29 -3.18 10.77 42.82
N THR A 30 -2.96 12.08 42.72
CA THR A 30 -3.06 13.03 43.84
C THR A 30 -4.50 13.43 44.16
N PHE A 31 -5.40 13.48 43.16
CA PHE A 31 -6.77 13.94 43.33
C PHE A 31 -7.54 13.24 44.46
N PRO A 32 -7.57 11.90 44.60
CA PRO A 32 -8.31 11.26 45.67
C PRO A 32 -7.84 11.62 47.07
N MET A 33 -6.52 11.91 47.26
CA MET A 33 -6.02 12.35 48.55
C MET A 33 -6.48 13.76 48.94
N ILE A 34 -6.58 14.66 47.98
CA ILE A 34 -7.17 16.00 48.23
C ILE A 34 -8.65 15.86 48.63
N VAL A 35 -9.41 15.02 47.91
CA VAL A 35 -10.82 14.73 48.27
C VAL A 35 -10.93 14.11 49.68
N ARG A 36 -10.02 13.18 50.01
CA ARG A 36 -9.95 12.60 51.34
C ARG A 36 -9.73 13.66 52.43
N HIS A 37 -8.83 14.62 52.18
CA HIS A 37 -8.54 15.74 53.11
C HIS A 37 -9.75 16.64 53.27
N ILE A 38 -10.41 17.03 52.16
CA ILE A 38 -11.64 17.84 52.22
C ILE A 38 -12.72 17.15 53.08
N LEU A 39 -12.99 15.86 52.84
CA LEU A 39 -14.04 15.13 53.53
C LEU A 39 -13.68 14.78 54.99
N GLY A 40 -12.39 14.57 55.30
CA GLY A 40 -11.96 14.10 56.59
C GLY A 40 -11.57 15.21 57.57
N VAL A 41 -11.16 16.37 57.06
CA VAL A 41 -10.66 17.48 57.87
C VAL A 41 -11.49 18.76 57.72
N VAL A 42 -11.62 19.26 56.47
CA VAL A 42 -12.24 20.55 56.18
C VAL A 42 -13.75 20.54 56.48
N LEU A 43 -14.45 19.48 56.03
CA LEU A 43 -15.91 19.36 56.16
C LEU A 43 -16.33 19.21 57.65
N PRO A 44 -15.69 18.35 58.49
CA PRO A 44 -16.03 18.28 59.91
C PRO A 44 -15.73 19.58 60.67
N ALA A 45 -14.67 20.31 60.29
CA ALA A 45 -14.32 21.59 60.86
C ALA A 45 -15.28 22.72 60.47
N ARG A 46 -16.19 22.51 59.51
CA ARG A 46 -17.11 23.50 58.93
C ARG A 46 -16.38 24.75 58.40
N ASP A 47 -15.14 24.59 57.99
CA ASP A 47 -14.34 25.71 57.48
C ASP A 47 -14.65 25.97 56.00
N MET A 48 -15.59 26.89 55.77
CA MET A 48 -16.04 27.28 54.43
C MET A 48 -14.91 27.93 53.63
N GLN A 49 -13.98 28.61 54.24
CA GLN A 49 -12.88 29.29 53.57
C GLN A 49 -11.88 28.29 53.01
N SER A 50 -11.45 27.32 53.80
CA SER A 50 -10.58 26.24 53.36
C SER A 50 -11.25 25.36 52.29
N LEU A 51 -12.56 25.09 52.41
CA LEU A 51 -13.32 24.34 51.39
C LEU A 51 -13.29 25.06 50.04
N LEU A 52 -13.46 26.36 49.99
CA LEU A 52 -13.42 27.14 48.76
C LEU A 52 -11.99 27.18 48.17
N TYR A 53 -10.95 27.33 49.00
CA TYR A 53 -9.57 27.32 48.54
C TYR A 53 -9.15 25.95 47.96
N GLU A 54 -9.45 24.86 48.65
CA GLU A 54 -9.13 23.51 48.16
C GLU A 54 -9.95 23.13 46.93
N GLY A 55 -11.23 23.52 46.89
CA GLY A 55 -12.08 23.33 45.71
C GLY A 55 -11.58 24.12 44.50
N ALA A 56 -11.19 25.38 44.69
CA ALA A 56 -10.60 26.20 43.64
C ALA A 56 -9.24 25.62 43.17
N GLY A 57 -8.42 25.15 44.14
CA GLY A 57 -7.15 24.49 43.85
C GLY A 57 -7.33 23.20 43.02
N LEU A 58 -8.33 22.40 43.36
CA LEU A 58 -8.67 21.16 42.61
C LEU A 58 -9.16 21.46 41.21
N LEU A 59 -10.00 22.50 41.06
CA LEU A 59 -10.42 22.99 39.73
C LEU A 59 -9.23 23.48 38.90
N GLY A 60 -8.30 24.22 39.54
CA GLY A 60 -7.07 24.69 38.88
C GLY A 60 -6.19 23.52 38.41
N LEU A 61 -6.06 22.48 39.24
CA LEU A 61 -5.35 21.24 38.84
C LEU A 61 -6.04 20.51 37.68
N TYR A 62 -7.38 20.44 37.64
CA TYR A 62 -8.10 19.87 36.50
C TYR A 62 -7.89 20.65 35.23
N LEU A 63 -7.93 21.99 35.28
CA LEU A 63 -7.67 22.85 34.12
C LEU A 63 -6.22 22.71 33.63
N LEU A 64 -5.26 22.63 34.56
CA LEU A 64 -3.87 22.39 34.22
C LEU A 64 -3.68 20.99 33.55
N CYS A 65 -4.30 19.96 34.14
CA CYS A 65 -4.30 18.60 33.57
C CYS A 65 -4.90 18.57 32.15
N LEU A 66 -6.01 19.28 31.93
CA LEU A 66 -6.63 19.43 30.63
C LEU A 66 -5.65 20.07 29.61
N GLY A 67 -4.99 21.15 29.99
CA GLY A 67 -4.02 21.85 29.13
C GLY A 67 -2.82 20.97 28.77
N ILE A 68 -2.23 20.29 29.77
CA ILE A 68 -1.11 19.37 29.54
C ILE A 68 -1.54 18.20 28.65
N THR A 69 -2.68 17.57 28.94
CA THR A 69 -3.22 16.47 28.15
C THR A 69 -3.43 16.89 26.68
N TYR A 70 -4.04 18.05 26.45
CA TYR A 70 -4.21 18.59 25.11
C TYR A 70 -2.87 18.73 24.37
N CYS A 71 -1.86 19.34 25.02
CA CYS A 71 -0.53 19.51 24.43
C CYS A 71 0.16 18.16 24.14
N VAL A 72 0.06 17.21 25.06
CA VAL A 72 0.63 15.87 24.90
C VAL A 72 0.02 15.13 23.72
N TYR A 73 -1.30 15.18 23.59
CA TYR A 73 -1.99 14.55 22.46
C TYR A 73 -1.66 15.25 21.14
N CYS A 74 -1.64 16.58 21.09
CA CYS A 74 -1.28 17.33 19.89
C CYS A 74 0.15 17.01 19.42
N VAL A 75 1.13 17.09 20.34
CA VAL A 75 2.54 16.83 20.01
C VAL A 75 2.75 15.36 19.66
N GLY A 76 2.16 14.46 20.43
CA GLY A 76 2.32 13.02 20.24
C GLY A 76 1.68 12.52 18.95
N ARG A 77 0.44 12.92 18.64
CA ARG A 77 -0.22 12.57 17.37
C ARG A 77 0.50 13.17 16.17
N THR A 78 0.95 14.43 16.28
CA THR A 78 1.76 15.05 15.22
C THR A 78 3.06 14.28 14.98
N MET A 79 3.71 13.79 16.05
CA MET A 79 4.89 12.92 15.92
C MET A 79 4.55 11.63 15.17
N GLY A 80 3.45 10.95 15.53
CA GLY A 80 3.00 9.74 14.86
C GLY A 80 2.76 9.94 13.36
N VAL A 81 2.04 11.01 12.98
CA VAL A 81 1.77 11.37 11.58
C VAL A 81 3.06 11.68 10.79
N ARG A 82 4.03 12.35 11.42
CA ARG A 82 5.33 12.62 10.75
C ARG A 82 6.12 11.34 10.49
N VAL A 83 6.16 10.42 11.46
CA VAL A 83 6.81 9.12 11.27
C VAL A 83 6.08 8.29 10.20
N GLU A 84 4.75 8.29 10.22
CA GLU A 84 3.92 7.66 9.18
C GLU A 84 4.26 8.19 7.78
N ARG A 85 4.35 9.51 7.63
CA ARG A 85 4.76 10.14 6.37
C ARG A 85 6.15 9.70 5.93
N ASP A 86 7.12 9.69 6.85
CA ASP A 86 8.51 9.34 6.53
C ASP A 86 8.64 7.85 6.14
N LEU A 87 7.91 6.96 6.82
CA LEU A 87 7.81 5.54 6.45
C LEU A 87 7.17 5.35 5.08
N ARG A 88 6.06 6.05 4.82
CA ARG A 88 5.32 5.97 3.55
C ARG A 88 6.18 6.43 2.38
N ASN A 89 6.85 7.57 2.53
CA ASN A 89 7.74 8.09 1.50
C ASN A 89 8.95 7.17 1.26
N SER A 90 9.53 6.61 2.33
CA SER A 90 10.64 5.65 2.22
C SER A 90 10.22 4.38 1.49
N LEU A 91 9.04 3.82 1.86
CA LEU A 91 8.52 2.63 1.18
C LEU A 91 8.21 2.89 -0.27
N PHE A 92 7.52 4.00 -0.58
CA PHE A 92 7.13 4.32 -1.94
C PHE A 92 8.35 4.50 -2.85
N ARG A 93 9.35 5.27 -2.39
CA ARG A 93 10.62 5.42 -3.12
C ARG A 93 11.35 4.10 -3.32
N HIS A 94 11.31 3.22 -2.33
CA HIS A 94 11.92 1.89 -2.45
C HIS A 94 11.18 1.04 -3.48
N LEU A 95 9.84 1.04 -3.47
CA LEU A 95 9.03 0.32 -4.46
C LEU A 95 9.31 0.81 -5.89
N GLU A 96 9.47 2.13 -6.11
CA GLU A 96 9.81 2.67 -7.43
C GLU A 96 11.18 2.21 -7.95
N ASN A 97 12.10 1.83 -7.07
CA ASN A 97 13.43 1.32 -7.43
C ASN A 97 13.47 -0.21 -7.63
N LEU A 98 12.36 -0.92 -7.37
CA LEU A 98 12.31 -2.38 -7.59
C LEU A 98 12.10 -2.70 -9.07
N ASP A 99 12.62 -3.87 -9.47
CA ASP A 99 12.52 -4.38 -10.83
C ASP A 99 11.12 -4.95 -11.16
N PHE A 100 10.86 -5.14 -12.46
CA PHE A 100 9.59 -5.69 -12.94
C PHE A 100 9.32 -7.11 -12.42
N ALA A 101 10.36 -7.91 -12.16
CA ALA A 101 10.24 -9.26 -11.61
C ALA A 101 9.56 -9.30 -10.24
N PHE A 102 9.66 -8.22 -9.46
CA PHE A 102 8.91 -8.05 -8.22
C PHE A 102 7.43 -7.77 -8.49
N PHE A 103 7.13 -6.84 -9.40
CA PHE A 103 5.74 -6.44 -9.71
C PHE A 103 4.93 -7.54 -10.41
N ASP A 104 5.58 -8.42 -11.17
CA ASP A 104 4.92 -9.59 -11.79
C ASP A 104 4.40 -10.59 -10.75
N LYS A 105 5.07 -10.69 -9.60
CA LYS A 105 4.69 -11.61 -8.52
C LYS A 105 3.69 -11.00 -7.54
N GLU A 106 3.79 -9.70 -7.32
CA GLU A 106 3.01 -9.00 -6.29
C GLU A 106 1.74 -8.37 -6.87
N LYS A 107 0.63 -8.53 -6.17
CA LYS A 107 -0.63 -7.89 -6.56
C LYS A 107 -0.61 -6.42 -6.14
N THR A 108 -0.87 -5.51 -7.06
CA THR A 108 -0.93 -4.06 -6.81
C THR A 108 -1.82 -3.69 -5.62
N GLY A 109 -2.98 -4.35 -5.45
CA GLY A 109 -3.88 -4.12 -4.32
C GLY A 109 -3.24 -4.43 -2.95
N HIS A 110 -2.36 -5.44 -2.87
CA HIS A 110 -1.61 -5.74 -1.65
C HIS A 110 -0.61 -4.64 -1.34
N LEU A 111 0.12 -4.14 -2.34
CA LEU A 111 1.09 -3.05 -2.17
C LEU A 111 0.40 -1.76 -1.70
N VAL A 112 -0.74 -1.41 -2.31
CA VAL A 112 -1.56 -0.26 -1.90
C VAL A 112 -2.01 -0.41 -0.44
N SER A 113 -2.51 -1.58 -0.04
CA SER A 113 -2.92 -1.85 1.35
C SER A 113 -1.75 -1.70 2.34
N ARG A 114 -0.53 -2.11 1.96
CA ARG A 114 0.67 -1.96 2.79
C ARG A 114 1.09 -0.49 2.94
N VAL A 115 1.07 0.28 1.85
CA VAL A 115 1.41 1.72 1.86
C VAL A 115 0.40 2.55 2.64
N THR A 116 -0.90 2.22 2.55
CA THR A 116 -1.97 3.03 3.16
C THR A 116 -2.36 2.55 4.56
N GLY A 117 -2.62 1.26 4.74
CA GLY A 117 -3.16 0.68 5.97
C GLY A 117 -2.09 0.34 7.00
N ASP A 118 -1.13 -0.52 6.63
CA ASP A 118 -0.15 -1.04 7.59
C ASP A 118 0.71 0.06 8.22
N ILE A 119 1.14 1.05 7.43
CA ILE A 119 1.95 2.17 7.92
C ILE A 119 1.15 3.07 8.86
N GLY A 120 -0.15 3.27 8.61
CA GLY A 120 -1.02 4.04 9.51
C GLY A 120 -1.13 3.42 10.90
N GLU A 121 -1.25 2.09 11.00
CA GLU A 121 -1.23 1.37 12.28
C GLU A 121 0.10 1.55 13.03
N VAL A 122 1.22 1.57 12.32
CA VAL A 122 2.55 1.84 12.91
C VAL A 122 2.64 3.28 13.43
N GLY A 123 2.14 4.28 12.68
CA GLY A 123 2.11 5.67 13.12
C GLY A 123 1.34 5.88 14.42
N ASN A 124 0.21 5.19 14.59
CA ASN A 124 -0.60 5.25 15.79
C ASN A 124 0.13 4.70 17.03
N ILE A 125 0.75 3.52 16.93
CA ILE A 125 1.39 2.88 18.08
C ILE A 125 2.64 3.65 18.57
N ILE A 126 3.30 4.37 17.68
CA ILE A 126 4.49 5.18 18.03
C ILE A 126 4.17 6.24 19.09
N PHE A 127 2.97 6.81 19.07
CA PHE A 127 2.54 7.72 20.13
C PHE A 127 1.90 6.98 21.30
N GLU A 128 0.95 6.07 21.02
CA GLU A 128 0.11 5.48 22.06
C GLU A 128 0.88 4.57 23.01
N MET A 129 1.85 3.79 22.52
CA MET A 129 2.60 2.84 23.34
C MET A 129 3.41 3.51 24.46
N PRO A 130 4.31 4.49 24.21
CA PRO A 130 5.09 5.11 25.28
C PRO A 130 4.22 5.94 26.22
N HIS A 131 3.23 6.66 25.68
CA HIS A 131 2.30 7.45 26.50
C HIS A 131 1.51 6.58 27.47
N LEU A 132 0.83 5.55 26.94
CA LEU A 132 -0.03 4.69 27.73
C LEU A 132 0.76 3.82 28.72
N ALA A 133 1.96 3.36 28.33
CA ALA A 133 2.83 2.60 29.23
C ALA A 133 3.21 3.42 30.48
N VAL A 134 3.58 4.69 30.31
CA VAL A 134 3.91 5.59 31.43
C VAL A 134 2.69 5.87 32.29
N VAL A 135 1.55 6.23 31.69
CA VAL A 135 0.30 6.49 32.42
C VAL A 135 -0.13 5.26 33.22
N CYS A 136 -0.17 4.07 32.59
CA CYS A 136 -0.56 2.83 33.27
C CYS A 136 0.37 2.50 34.44
N LEU A 137 1.68 2.64 34.26
CA LEU A 137 2.65 2.32 35.30
C LEU A 137 2.49 3.23 36.53
N ILE A 138 2.33 4.55 36.32
CA ILE A 138 2.18 5.52 37.40
C ILE A 138 0.81 5.40 38.07
N THR A 139 -0.28 5.29 37.29
CA THR A 139 -1.64 5.21 37.87
C THR A 139 -1.88 3.89 38.59
N MET A 140 -1.41 2.75 38.05
CA MET A 140 -1.50 1.47 38.76
C MET A 140 -0.62 1.42 40.00
N GLY A 141 0.65 1.79 39.87
CA GLY A 141 1.60 1.79 40.99
C GLY A 141 1.17 2.76 42.10
N GLY A 142 0.81 4.00 41.72
CA GLY A 142 0.37 5.02 42.66
C GLY A 142 -0.94 4.67 43.37
N SER A 143 -1.96 4.20 42.57
CA SER A 143 -3.23 3.78 43.19
C SER A 143 -3.06 2.55 44.08
N ALA A 144 -2.27 1.55 43.69
CA ALA A 144 -1.96 0.41 44.57
C ALA A 144 -1.30 0.85 45.88
N PHE A 145 -0.29 1.75 45.79
CA PHE A 145 0.38 2.29 46.98
C PHE A 145 -0.65 2.96 47.93
N PHE A 146 -1.54 3.81 47.45
CA PHE A 146 -2.50 4.49 48.29
C PHE A 146 -3.62 3.58 48.79
N LEU A 147 -4.04 2.53 48.04
CA LEU A 147 -4.97 1.51 48.55
C LEU A 147 -4.40 0.80 49.79
N PHE A 148 -3.11 0.40 49.76
CA PHE A 148 -2.44 -0.19 50.91
C PHE A 148 -2.19 0.81 52.06
N TYR A 149 -1.91 2.09 51.71
CA TYR A 149 -1.72 3.15 52.68
C TYR A 149 -3.01 3.45 53.48
N ILE A 150 -4.17 3.44 52.82
CA ILE A 150 -5.46 3.72 53.46
C ILE A 150 -5.86 2.54 54.36
N ASN A 151 -5.96 1.34 53.81
CA ASN A 151 -6.26 0.15 54.58
C ASN A 151 -5.74 -1.13 53.90
N PRO A 152 -4.67 -1.77 54.46
CA PRO A 152 -4.04 -2.93 53.82
C PRO A 152 -4.95 -4.15 53.81
N LEU A 153 -5.82 -4.34 54.80
CA LEU A 153 -6.73 -5.50 54.86
C LEU A 153 -7.75 -5.43 53.72
N LEU A 154 -8.43 -4.29 53.57
CA LEU A 154 -9.40 -4.06 52.50
C LEU A 154 -8.72 -4.15 51.12
N ALA A 155 -7.50 -3.61 50.99
CA ALA A 155 -6.73 -3.65 49.76
C ALA A 155 -6.46 -5.10 49.29
N VAL A 156 -6.05 -6.00 50.21
CA VAL A 156 -5.82 -7.42 49.89
C VAL A 156 -7.08 -8.11 49.41
N PHE A 157 -8.21 -7.94 50.11
CA PHE A 157 -9.50 -8.54 49.66
C PHE A 157 -9.94 -8.05 48.30
N VAL A 158 -9.86 -6.74 48.05
CA VAL A 158 -10.26 -6.14 46.79
C VAL A 158 -9.33 -6.57 45.67
N LEU A 159 -8.01 -6.54 45.85
CA LEU A 159 -7.05 -6.96 44.82
C LEU A 159 -7.14 -8.45 44.52
N MET A 160 -7.50 -9.29 45.46
CA MET A 160 -7.80 -10.71 45.20
C MET A 160 -9.00 -10.85 44.25
N LEU A 161 -10.10 -10.11 44.47
CA LEU A 161 -11.24 -10.12 43.57
C LEU A 161 -10.91 -9.52 42.18
N VAL A 162 -10.08 -8.48 42.14
CA VAL A 162 -9.59 -7.91 40.88
C VAL A 162 -8.73 -8.92 40.11
N ALA A 163 -7.89 -9.68 40.80
CA ALA A 163 -7.09 -10.75 40.19
C ALA A 163 -7.98 -11.86 39.60
N LEU A 164 -9.02 -12.29 40.34
CA LEU A 164 -9.99 -13.26 39.86
C LEU A 164 -10.75 -12.73 38.63
N LYS A 165 -11.25 -11.48 38.66
CA LYS A 165 -11.90 -10.80 37.53
C LYS A 165 -10.98 -10.77 36.31
N THR A 166 -9.71 -10.37 36.51
CA THR A 166 -8.73 -10.26 35.44
C THR A 166 -8.41 -11.62 34.82
N GLY A 167 -8.26 -12.67 35.65
CA GLY A 167 -8.06 -14.05 35.20
C GLY A 167 -9.23 -14.57 34.35
N ASP A 168 -10.46 -14.36 34.81
CA ASP A 168 -11.68 -14.71 34.07
C ASP A 168 -11.75 -13.94 32.73
N THR A 169 -11.49 -12.64 32.75
CA THR A 169 -11.47 -11.80 31.55
C THR A 169 -10.42 -12.31 30.54
N ILE A 170 -9.22 -12.66 30.97
CA ILE A 170 -8.16 -13.20 30.10
C ILE A 170 -8.58 -14.56 29.52
N PHE A 171 -9.17 -15.43 30.32
CA PHE A 171 -9.66 -16.74 29.86
C PHE A 171 -10.76 -16.61 28.82
N LEU A 172 -11.77 -15.78 29.06
CA LEU A 172 -12.85 -15.54 28.12
C LEU A 172 -12.37 -14.84 26.84
N ASN A 173 -11.43 -13.91 26.96
CA ASN A 173 -10.86 -13.19 25.82
C ASN A 173 -10.12 -14.13 24.86
N ARG A 174 -9.42 -15.17 25.39
CA ARG A 174 -8.79 -16.19 24.54
C ARG A 174 -9.82 -16.98 23.73
N LYS A 175 -10.94 -17.39 24.35
CA LYS A 175 -12.05 -18.08 23.63
C LYS A 175 -12.71 -17.18 22.61
N MET A 176 -12.95 -15.92 22.96
CA MET A 176 -13.54 -14.92 22.09
C MET A 176 -12.65 -14.63 20.87
N LYS A 177 -11.30 -14.55 21.03
CA LYS A 177 -10.37 -14.40 19.90
C LYS A 177 -10.53 -15.50 18.85
N SER A 178 -10.65 -16.76 19.27
CA SER A 178 -10.87 -17.88 18.35
C SER A 178 -12.21 -17.75 17.60
N ALA A 179 -13.28 -17.40 18.30
CA ALA A 179 -14.59 -17.20 17.70
C ALA A 179 -14.62 -16.01 16.72
N PHE A 180 -13.94 -14.91 17.05
CA PHE A 180 -13.77 -13.78 16.12
C PHE A 180 -12.97 -14.14 14.88
N ALA A 181 -11.92 -14.97 15.02
CA ALA A 181 -11.14 -15.44 13.87
C ALA A 181 -12.00 -16.28 12.91
N GLU A 182 -12.82 -17.19 13.44
CA GLU A 182 -13.79 -17.99 12.67
C GLU A 182 -14.81 -17.08 11.96
N THR A 183 -15.39 -16.11 12.68
CA THR A 183 -16.33 -15.13 12.10
C THR A 183 -15.69 -14.31 10.97
N ARG A 184 -14.43 -13.89 11.14
CA ARG A 184 -13.69 -13.14 10.11
C ARG A 184 -13.43 -13.99 8.87
N GLN A 185 -13.16 -15.29 9.04
CA GLN A 185 -13.00 -16.21 7.93
C GLN A 185 -14.30 -16.36 7.14
N HIS A 186 -15.44 -16.60 7.81
CA HIS A 186 -16.75 -16.66 7.15
C HIS A 186 -17.11 -15.35 6.45
N MET A 187 -16.82 -14.19 7.07
CA MET A 187 -17.01 -12.89 6.43
C MET A 187 -16.18 -12.74 5.15
N GLY A 188 -14.94 -13.25 5.13
CA GLY A 188 -14.12 -13.32 3.93
C GLY A 188 -14.76 -14.16 2.83
N VAL A 189 -15.36 -15.32 3.18
CA VAL A 189 -16.07 -16.17 2.22
C VAL A 189 -17.30 -15.45 1.65
N VAL A 190 -18.11 -14.79 2.49
CA VAL A 190 -19.24 -13.98 2.02
C VAL A 190 -18.78 -12.88 1.06
N GLY A 191 -17.70 -12.17 1.40
CA GLY A 191 -17.12 -11.13 0.53
C GLY A 191 -16.67 -11.67 -0.82
N SER A 192 -16.00 -12.84 -0.86
CA SER A 192 -15.54 -13.44 -2.11
C SER A 192 -16.69 -13.90 -2.99
N VAL A 193 -17.72 -14.55 -2.41
CA VAL A 193 -18.92 -15.01 -3.14
C VAL A 193 -19.73 -13.82 -3.68
N ALA A 194 -19.89 -12.76 -2.88
CA ALA A 194 -20.55 -11.54 -3.33
C ALA A 194 -19.80 -10.89 -4.52
N THR A 195 -18.48 -10.78 -4.41
CA THR A 195 -17.64 -10.20 -5.49
C THR A 195 -17.75 -11.03 -6.77
N GLU A 196 -17.67 -12.37 -6.66
CA GLU A 196 -17.81 -13.29 -7.80
C GLU A 196 -19.15 -13.12 -8.51
N ILE A 197 -20.28 -13.15 -7.75
CA ILE A 197 -21.63 -13.04 -8.30
C ILE A 197 -21.85 -11.66 -8.94
N LEU A 198 -21.41 -10.58 -8.28
CA LEU A 198 -21.60 -9.22 -8.78
C LEU A 198 -20.72 -8.94 -10.02
N ALA A 199 -19.49 -9.45 -10.05
CA ALA A 199 -18.63 -9.35 -11.24
C ALA A 199 -19.22 -10.11 -12.43
N ALA A 200 -19.88 -11.25 -12.16
CA ALA A 200 -20.51 -12.10 -13.18
C ALA A 200 -22.00 -11.76 -13.41
N VAL A 201 -22.51 -10.62 -12.95
CA VAL A 201 -23.96 -10.29 -12.97
C VAL A 201 -24.59 -10.38 -14.35
N ARG A 202 -23.85 -10.01 -15.40
CA ARG A 202 -24.33 -10.13 -16.79
C ARG A 202 -24.56 -11.60 -17.19
N ALA A 203 -23.64 -12.49 -16.80
CA ALA A 203 -23.76 -13.93 -17.05
C ALA A 203 -24.92 -14.50 -16.21
N VAL A 204 -25.00 -14.16 -14.92
CA VAL A 204 -26.11 -14.60 -14.05
C VAL A 204 -27.47 -14.26 -14.68
N LYS A 205 -27.63 -13.02 -15.16
CA LYS A 205 -28.87 -12.58 -15.83
C LYS A 205 -29.10 -13.24 -17.18
N ALA A 206 -28.06 -13.39 -17.99
CA ALA A 206 -28.17 -14.00 -19.32
C ALA A 206 -28.63 -15.46 -19.27
N PHE A 207 -28.30 -16.19 -18.19
CA PHE A 207 -28.63 -17.60 -18.00
C PHE A 207 -29.75 -17.84 -16.98
N ASN A 208 -30.50 -16.81 -16.53
CA ASN A 208 -31.56 -16.89 -15.51
C ASN A 208 -31.08 -17.60 -14.22
N GLY A 209 -29.82 -17.33 -13.82
CA GLY A 209 -29.14 -17.99 -12.71
C GLY A 209 -29.35 -17.34 -11.34
N GLU A 210 -30.23 -16.33 -11.20
CA GLU A 210 -30.40 -15.53 -9.99
C GLU A 210 -30.74 -16.37 -8.76
N ASN A 211 -31.66 -17.32 -8.90
CA ASN A 211 -32.05 -18.19 -7.79
C ASN A 211 -30.89 -19.04 -7.26
N ARG A 212 -30.05 -19.57 -8.16
CA ARG A 212 -28.87 -20.35 -7.77
C ARG A 212 -27.81 -19.48 -7.12
N ALA A 213 -27.60 -18.28 -7.64
CA ALA A 213 -26.68 -17.30 -7.07
C ALA A 213 -27.14 -16.86 -5.66
N TYR A 214 -28.44 -16.60 -5.50
CA TYR A 214 -29.05 -16.25 -4.21
C TYR A 214 -28.93 -17.39 -3.19
N GLN A 215 -29.22 -18.63 -3.57
CA GLN A 215 -29.08 -19.78 -2.67
C GLN A 215 -27.63 -19.91 -2.17
N ARG A 216 -26.64 -19.87 -3.09
CA ARG A 216 -25.21 -19.94 -2.72
C ARG A 216 -24.82 -18.80 -1.76
N PHE A 217 -25.30 -17.59 -1.99
CA PHE A 217 -25.04 -16.44 -1.10
C PHE A 217 -25.74 -16.61 0.25
N SER A 218 -26.99 -17.09 0.27
CA SER A 218 -27.77 -17.36 1.47
C SER A 218 -27.10 -18.41 2.37
N ASP A 219 -26.55 -19.49 1.79
CA ASP A 219 -25.87 -20.54 2.54
C ASP A 219 -24.64 -20.01 3.28
N VAL A 220 -23.77 -19.28 2.60
CA VAL A 220 -22.57 -18.71 3.23
C VAL A 220 -22.92 -17.63 4.27
N THR A 221 -24.01 -16.88 4.06
CA THR A 221 -24.50 -15.90 5.02
C THR A 221 -25.08 -16.57 6.26
N ALA A 222 -25.76 -17.74 6.10
CA ALA A 222 -26.26 -18.52 7.24
C ALA A 222 -25.10 -19.06 8.11
N ASP A 223 -24.00 -19.49 7.51
CA ASP A 223 -22.83 -19.95 8.26
C ASP A 223 -22.11 -18.78 8.96
N LEU A 224 -22.03 -17.61 8.32
CA LEU A 224 -21.59 -16.39 8.98
C LEU A 224 -22.46 -16.07 10.20
N ALA A 225 -23.78 -16.10 10.06
CA ALA A 225 -24.71 -15.83 11.15
C ALA A 225 -24.51 -16.79 12.34
N LYS A 226 -24.31 -18.10 12.09
CA LYS A 226 -24.02 -19.09 13.15
C LYS A 226 -22.72 -18.74 13.91
N SER A 227 -21.67 -18.37 13.18
CA SER A 227 -20.38 -18.00 13.80
C SER A 227 -20.49 -16.70 14.60
N GLN A 228 -21.23 -15.70 14.10
CA GLN A 228 -21.52 -14.45 14.81
C GLN A 228 -22.31 -14.69 16.10
N MET A 229 -23.37 -15.53 16.06
CA MET A 229 -24.14 -15.90 17.25
C MET A 229 -23.25 -16.54 18.33
N ARG A 230 -22.30 -17.41 17.94
CA ARG A 230 -21.33 -17.99 18.88
C ARG A 230 -20.44 -16.91 19.50
N THR A 231 -19.94 -15.99 18.69
CA THR A 231 -19.12 -14.88 19.16
C THR A 231 -19.87 -13.99 20.13
N PHE A 232 -21.12 -13.62 19.82
CA PHE A 232 -21.97 -12.82 20.70
C PHE A 232 -22.32 -13.52 22.01
N ARG A 233 -22.46 -14.86 22.03
CA ARG A 233 -22.61 -15.60 23.30
C ARG A 233 -21.41 -15.43 24.22
N TYR A 234 -20.18 -15.55 23.70
CA TYR A 234 -18.97 -15.30 24.50
C TYR A 234 -18.88 -13.85 24.96
N GLN A 235 -19.24 -12.91 24.10
CA GLN A 235 -19.26 -11.48 24.44
C GLN A 235 -20.29 -11.17 25.54
N ALA A 236 -21.49 -11.73 25.45
CA ALA A 236 -22.54 -11.59 26.48
C ALA A 236 -22.09 -12.19 27.82
N TYR A 237 -21.46 -13.38 27.79
CA TYR A 237 -20.92 -14.03 28.97
C TYR A 237 -19.82 -13.16 29.61
N MET A 238 -18.90 -12.63 28.83
CA MET A 238 -17.86 -11.72 29.31
C MET A 238 -18.46 -10.44 29.92
N ALA A 239 -19.46 -9.83 29.29
CA ALA A 239 -20.11 -8.64 29.84
C ALA A 239 -20.81 -8.93 31.17
N GLY A 240 -21.48 -10.09 31.29
CA GLY A 240 -22.10 -10.54 32.52
C GLY A 240 -21.11 -10.77 33.66
N THR A 241 -20.02 -11.50 33.41
CA THR A 241 -19.00 -11.78 34.44
C THR A 241 -18.25 -10.50 34.85
N VAL A 242 -17.90 -9.63 33.91
CA VAL A 242 -17.29 -8.32 34.23
C VAL A 242 -18.19 -7.48 35.12
N THR A 243 -19.49 -7.44 34.82
CA THR A 243 -20.47 -6.72 35.65
C THR A 243 -20.61 -7.36 37.02
N PHE A 244 -20.73 -8.68 37.09
CA PHE A 244 -20.82 -9.41 38.37
C PHE A 244 -19.63 -9.14 39.26
N PHE A 245 -18.39 -9.32 38.78
CA PHE A 245 -17.19 -9.04 39.56
C PHE A 245 -17.10 -7.58 39.98
N SER A 246 -17.50 -6.63 39.11
CA SER A 246 -17.50 -5.20 39.47
C SER A 246 -18.43 -4.92 40.62
N ASN A 247 -19.65 -5.47 40.59
CA ASN A 247 -20.64 -5.34 41.67
C ASN A 247 -20.17 -6.06 42.94
N ALA A 248 -19.58 -7.25 42.83
CA ALA A 248 -18.99 -7.98 43.96
C ALA A 248 -17.87 -7.20 44.66
N ILE A 249 -17.00 -6.56 43.88
CA ILE A 249 -15.93 -5.68 44.40
C ILE A 249 -16.55 -4.49 45.14
N ASN A 250 -17.56 -3.81 44.54
CA ASN A 250 -18.22 -2.67 45.19
C ASN A 250 -18.92 -3.11 46.48
N LEU A 251 -19.64 -4.24 46.46
CA LEU A 251 -20.28 -4.80 47.64
C LEU A 251 -19.24 -5.11 48.76
N THR A 252 -18.12 -5.71 48.38
CA THR A 252 -17.05 -6.03 49.33
C THR A 252 -16.50 -4.75 50.00
N ILE A 253 -16.27 -3.69 49.23
CA ILE A 253 -15.79 -2.42 49.75
C ILE A 253 -16.84 -1.83 50.72
N ILE A 254 -18.12 -1.85 50.37
CA ILE A 254 -19.16 -1.29 51.22
C ILE A 254 -19.33 -2.10 52.50
N VAL A 255 -19.40 -3.42 52.41
CA VAL A 255 -19.62 -4.29 53.60
C VAL A 255 -18.39 -4.33 54.49
N VAL A 256 -17.22 -4.63 53.92
CA VAL A 256 -15.98 -4.71 54.72
C VAL A 256 -15.60 -3.33 55.23
N GLY A 257 -15.76 -2.29 54.39
CA GLY A 257 -15.54 -0.89 54.80
C GLY A 257 -16.43 -0.47 55.94
N ALA A 258 -17.72 -0.81 55.90
CA ALA A 258 -18.69 -0.54 56.99
C ALA A 258 -18.26 -1.26 58.28
N VAL A 259 -17.87 -2.55 58.20
CA VAL A 259 -17.35 -3.29 59.40
C VAL A 259 -16.11 -2.63 59.96
N LEU A 260 -15.18 -2.19 59.13
CA LEU A 260 -13.97 -1.46 59.54
C LEU A 260 -14.31 -0.11 60.19
N MET A 261 -15.30 0.60 59.67
CA MET A 261 -15.78 1.85 60.25
C MET A 261 -16.46 1.63 61.61
N MET A 262 -17.28 0.58 61.76
CA MET A 262 -17.91 0.25 63.04
C MET A 262 -16.90 -0.10 64.13
N ASN A 263 -15.67 -0.52 63.75
CA ASN A 263 -14.56 -0.80 64.65
C ASN A 263 -13.51 0.33 64.75
N ASP A 264 -13.84 1.53 64.27
CA ASP A 264 -12.97 2.71 64.28
C ASP A 264 -11.62 2.51 63.55
N LEU A 265 -11.56 1.53 62.64
CA LEU A 265 -10.35 1.22 61.84
C LEU A 265 -10.31 1.95 60.49
N MET A 266 -11.36 2.69 60.14
CA MET A 266 -11.49 3.40 58.89
C MET A 266 -12.49 4.54 59.03
N THR A 267 -12.26 5.66 58.34
CA THR A 267 -13.19 6.80 58.29
C THR A 267 -14.00 6.79 56.98
N MET A 268 -15.11 7.60 56.95
CA MET A 268 -15.89 7.75 55.74
C MET A 268 -15.07 8.39 54.59
N SER A 269 -14.16 9.32 54.92
CA SER A 269 -13.25 9.95 53.94
C SER A 269 -12.26 8.92 53.35
N ASP A 270 -11.81 7.96 54.16
CA ASP A 270 -10.98 6.84 53.71
C ASP A 270 -11.72 5.94 52.75
N LEU A 271 -12.98 5.62 53.01
CA LEU A 271 -13.82 4.78 52.14
C LEU A 271 -14.02 5.43 50.75
N VAL A 272 -14.33 6.72 50.74
CA VAL A 272 -14.49 7.46 49.48
C VAL A 272 -13.20 7.50 48.68
N ALA A 273 -12.06 7.80 49.34
CA ALA A 273 -10.76 7.82 48.67
C ALA A 273 -10.37 6.43 48.14
N PHE A 274 -10.68 5.38 48.90
CA PHE A 274 -10.44 3.98 48.50
C PHE A 274 -11.22 3.64 47.22
N LEU A 275 -12.50 4.00 47.12
CA LEU A 275 -13.32 3.82 45.93
C LEU A 275 -12.74 4.55 44.72
N MET A 276 -12.28 5.80 44.92
CA MET A 276 -11.66 6.58 43.84
C MET A 276 -10.36 5.95 43.35
N TYR A 277 -9.49 5.48 44.26
CA TYR A 277 -8.26 4.78 43.89
C TYR A 277 -8.52 3.45 43.22
N LEU A 278 -9.55 2.72 43.62
CA LEU A 278 -9.91 1.48 42.93
C LEU A 278 -10.31 1.74 41.47
N MET A 279 -11.13 2.76 41.21
CA MET A 279 -11.51 3.12 39.85
C MET A 279 -10.27 3.51 39.04
N LEU A 280 -9.35 4.27 39.62
CA LEU A 280 -8.09 4.63 38.99
C LEU A 280 -7.21 3.42 38.71
N PHE A 281 -7.19 2.42 39.59
CA PHE A 281 -6.45 1.16 39.42
C PHE A 281 -7.02 0.24 38.32
N LEU A 282 -8.34 0.21 38.18
CA LEU A 282 -9.00 -0.67 37.20
C LEU A 282 -8.93 -0.15 35.77
N ARG A 283 -8.86 1.16 35.57
CA ARG A 283 -8.83 1.80 34.25
C ARG A 283 -7.66 1.32 33.36
N PRO A 284 -6.40 1.28 33.82
CA PRO A 284 -5.27 0.80 33.04
C PRO A 284 -5.36 -0.68 32.62
N ILE A 285 -5.98 -1.55 33.43
CA ILE A 285 -6.14 -2.97 33.11
C ILE A 285 -6.90 -3.16 31.81
N MET A 286 -7.98 -2.39 31.61
CA MET A 286 -8.75 -2.42 30.37
C MET A 286 -7.97 -1.80 29.19
N GLN A 287 -7.24 -0.71 29.43
CA GLN A 287 -6.43 -0.05 28.42
C GLN A 287 -5.26 -0.93 27.92
N LEU A 288 -4.59 -1.67 28.80
CA LEU A 288 -3.51 -2.59 28.44
C LEU A 288 -4.00 -3.73 27.52
N THR A 289 -5.23 -4.18 27.68
CA THR A 289 -5.80 -5.22 26.80
C THR A 289 -5.95 -4.69 25.36
N SER A 290 -6.50 -3.50 25.18
CA SER A 290 -6.64 -2.86 23.85
C SER A 290 -5.28 -2.51 23.25
N LEU A 291 -4.34 -2.03 24.07
CA LEU A 291 -2.97 -1.73 23.64
C LEU A 291 -2.26 -2.97 23.10
N THR A 292 -2.45 -4.13 23.75
CA THR A 292 -1.83 -5.38 23.30
C THR A 292 -2.30 -5.78 21.90
N GLU A 293 -3.59 -5.62 21.62
CA GLU A 293 -4.14 -5.91 20.28
C GLU A 293 -3.63 -4.94 19.22
N GLN A 294 -3.60 -3.66 19.54
CA GLN A 294 -3.07 -2.62 18.67
C GLN A 294 -1.58 -2.82 18.41
N TYR A 295 -0.80 -3.14 19.43
CA TYR A 295 0.62 -3.47 19.30
C TYR A 295 0.84 -4.66 18.37
N GLN A 296 0.07 -5.75 18.51
CA GLN A 296 0.20 -6.91 17.62
C GLN A 296 -0.12 -6.57 16.17
N ARG A 297 -1.18 -5.77 15.91
CA ARG A 297 -1.52 -5.32 14.54
C ARG A 297 -0.42 -4.43 13.96
N SER A 298 0.04 -3.46 14.71
CA SER A 298 1.10 -2.53 14.28
C SER A 298 2.42 -3.24 14.03
N MET A 299 2.80 -4.21 14.89
CA MET A 299 4.02 -5.00 14.68
C MET A 299 3.90 -5.91 13.46
N ALA A 300 2.74 -6.50 13.19
CA ALA A 300 2.52 -7.25 11.97
C ALA A 300 2.65 -6.36 10.72
N GLY A 301 2.08 -5.14 10.75
CA GLY A 301 2.25 -4.14 9.69
C GLY A 301 3.72 -3.73 9.52
N PHE A 302 4.42 -3.51 10.62
CA PHE A 302 5.86 -3.17 10.61
C PHE A 302 6.73 -4.31 10.06
N HIS A 303 6.44 -5.56 10.37
CA HIS A 303 7.14 -6.70 9.77
C HIS A 303 6.94 -6.76 8.26
N ARG A 304 5.72 -6.58 7.76
CA ARG A 304 5.45 -6.52 6.31
C ARG A 304 6.15 -5.34 5.63
N TYR A 305 6.22 -4.18 6.29
CA TYR A 305 7.04 -3.05 5.83
C TYR A 305 8.52 -3.43 5.72
N GLN A 306 9.07 -4.11 6.74
CA GLN A 306 10.47 -4.55 6.74
C GLN A 306 10.75 -5.59 5.65
N GLU A 307 9.82 -6.51 5.42
CA GLU A 307 9.93 -7.50 4.34
C GLU A 307 10.08 -6.80 2.99
N LEU A 308 9.26 -5.78 2.71
CA LEU A 308 9.33 -5.02 1.46
C LEU A 308 10.63 -4.23 1.34
N ILE A 309 11.04 -3.49 2.37
CA ILE A 309 12.28 -2.68 2.34
C ILE A 309 13.55 -3.54 2.17
N ARG A 310 13.49 -4.81 2.55
CA ARG A 310 14.62 -5.74 2.40
C ARG A 310 14.73 -6.38 1.01
N VAL A 311 13.72 -6.22 0.18
CA VAL A 311 13.79 -6.72 -1.19
C VAL A 311 14.84 -5.90 -1.94
N GLU A 312 15.90 -6.53 -2.39
CA GLU A 312 16.91 -5.89 -3.23
C GLU A 312 16.51 -5.99 -4.70
N PRO A 313 16.62 -4.91 -5.48
CA PRO A 313 16.39 -4.96 -6.91
C PRO A 313 17.44 -5.87 -7.55
N LYS A 314 17.00 -6.77 -8.42
CA LYS A 314 17.89 -7.67 -9.18
C LYS A 314 18.59 -6.92 -10.30
N VAL A 315 17.90 -5.99 -10.94
CA VAL A 315 18.45 -5.09 -11.96
C VAL A 315 19.11 -3.92 -11.23
N ARG A 316 20.45 -3.93 -11.19
CA ARG A 316 21.23 -2.88 -10.53
C ARG A 316 21.55 -1.77 -11.52
N ASP A 317 21.54 -0.53 -11.05
CA ASP A 317 21.89 0.62 -11.88
C ASP A 317 23.37 0.58 -12.31
N GLY A 318 23.63 1.00 -13.53
CA GLY A 318 25.00 1.13 -14.03
C GLY A 318 25.65 2.44 -13.59
N SER A 319 26.88 2.68 -14.05
CA SER A 319 27.64 3.89 -13.69
C SER A 319 27.85 4.86 -14.85
N VAL A 320 27.50 4.47 -16.08
CA VAL A 320 27.74 5.26 -17.30
C VAL A 320 26.45 5.97 -17.70
N VAL A 321 26.54 7.29 -17.89
CA VAL A 321 25.42 8.07 -18.41
C VAL A 321 25.50 8.11 -19.93
N ALA A 322 24.47 7.60 -20.62
CA ALA A 322 24.34 7.72 -22.07
C ALA A 322 23.83 9.13 -22.43
N ASP A 323 24.43 9.73 -23.45
CA ASP A 323 23.87 10.95 -24.06
C ASP A 323 23.04 10.56 -25.28
N SER A 324 21.71 10.64 -25.15
CA SER A 324 20.78 10.26 -26.22
C SER A 324 20.99 10.96 -27.55
N ARG A 325 21.65 12.12 -27.53
CA ARG A 325 22.01 12.89 -28.74
C ARG A 325 23.23 12.32 -29.49
N ARG A 326 24.07 11.51 -28.79
CA ARG A 326 25.28 10.91 -29.35
C ARG A 326 25.12 9.45 -29.71
N ILE A 327 24.10 8.80 -29.13
CA ILE A 327 23.77 7.39 -29.42
C ILE A 327 23.31 7.29 -30.87
N LYS A 328 23.95 6.41 -31.66
CA LYS A 328 23.58 6.10 -33.03
C LYS A 328 22.46 5.08 -33.12
N GLY A 329 22.44 4.17 -32.14
CA GLY A 329 21.40 3.16 -31.99
C GLY A 329 21.74 1.79 -32.59
N ASP A 330 23.02 1.42 -32.68
CA ASP A 330 23.40 0.04 -32.98
C ASP A 330 23.05 -0.85 -31.79
N VAL A 331 22.22 -1.86 -32.02
CA VAL A 331 21.78 -2.81 -30.99
C VAL A 331 22.25 -4.21 -31.35
N VAL A 332 22.94 -4.88 -30.41
CA VAL A 332 23.40 -6.25 -30.62
C VAL A 332 23.05 -7.14 -29.44
N PHE A 333 22.38 -8.24 -29.72
CA PHE A 333 22.16 -9.37 -28.81
C PHE A 333 23.22 -10.43 -29.13
N GLU A 334 24.08 -10.77 -28.16
CA GLU A 334 25.16 -11.74 -28.30
C GLU A 334 24.94 -12.91 -27.36
N HIS A 335 24.64 -14.07 -27.92
CA HIS A 335 24.44 -15.33 -27.19
C HIS A 335 23.47 -15.17 -26.01
N VAL A 336 22.34 -14.50 -26.22
CA VAL A 336 21.40 -14.14 -25.16
C VAL A 336 20.54 -15.35 -24.76
N ASP A 337 20.67 -15.75 -23.50
CA ASP A 337 19.75 -16.66 -22.83
C ASP A 337 18.87 -15.87 -21.87
N PHE A 338 17.59 -16.23 -21.81
CA PHE A 338 16.67 -15.61 -20.87
C PHE A 338 15.60 -16.56 -20.37
N ALA A 339 15.41 -16.55 -19.04
CA ALA A 339 14.30 -17.19 -18.36
C ALA A 339 13.64 -16.22 -17.39
N TYR A 340 12.30 -16.23 -17.32
CA TYR A 340 11.57 -15.47 -16.33
C TYR A 340 11.81 -16.00 -14.90
N PRO A 341 11.50 -15.21 -13.85
CA PRO A 341 11.69 -15.60 -12.45
C PRO A 341 10.91 -16.84 -12.00
N ASP A 342 9.90 -17.26 -12.75
CA ASP A 342 9.14 -18.50 -12.55
C ASP A 342 9.83 -19.75 -13.13
N GLY A 343 10.98 -19.57 -13.80
CA GLY A 343 11.73 -20.63 -14.44
C GLY A 343 11.37 -20.89 -15.91
N THR A 344 10.44 -20.13 -16.50
CA THR A 344 10.05 -20.27 -17.91
C THR A 344 11.18 -19.78 -18.81
N HIS A 345 11.84 -20.67 -19.53
CA HIS A 345 12.85 -20.36 -20.53
C HIS A 345 12.20 -19.81 -21.80
N VAL A 346 12.66 -18.62 -22.26
CA VAL A 346 12.04 -17.90 -23.39
C VAL A 346 13.01 -17.68 -24.55
N LEU A 347 14.26 -17.35 -24.27
CA LEU A 347 15.28 -17.18 -25.32
C LEU A 347 16.45 -18.14 -25.05
N LYS A 348 16.99 -18.71 -26.14
CA LYS A 348 18.10 -19.67 -26.11
C LYS A 348 19.09 -19.33 -27.20
N ASP A 349 20.31 -18.99 -26.81
CA ASP A 349 21.40 -18.57 -27.72
C ASP A 349 20.92 -17.57 -28.79
N PHE A 350 20.12 -16.59 -28.36
CA PHE A 350 19.52 -15.60 -29.25
C PHE A 350 20.57 -14.60 -29.71
N ASN A 351 20.78 -14.51 -31.03
CA ASN A 351 21.77 -13.65 -31.66
C ASN A 351 21.08 -12.73 -32.67
N LEU A 352 21.10 -11.41 -32.45
CA LEU A 352 20.49 -10.41 -33.35
C LEU A 352 21.31 -9.13 -33.36
N THR A 353 21.64 -8.66 -34.56
CA THR A 353 22.28 -7.35 -34.78
C THR A 353 21.30 -6.46 -35.52
N ILE A 354 21.01 -5.27 -34.98
CA ILE A 354 20.21 -4.22 -35.61
C ILE A 354 21.13 -3.01 -35.80
N LYS A 355 21.35 -2.62 -37.05
CA LYS A 355 22.23 -1.50 -37.38
C LYS A 355 21.56 -0.17 -37.09
N ALA A 356 22.33 0.86 -36.80
CA ALA A 356 21.83 2.22 -36.62
C ALA A 356 20.94 2.66 -37.78
N GLY A 357 19.71 3.06 -37.49
CA GLY A 357 18.69 3.47 -38.46
C GLY A 357 17.99 2.34 -39.20
N GLU A 358 18.32 1.07 -38.93
CA GLU A 358 17.63 -0.10 -39.52
C GLU A 358 16.25 -0.30 -38.88
N GLN A 359 15.26 -0.65 -39.70
CA GLN A 359 13.92 -1.02 -39.25
C GLN A 359 13.76 -2.55 -39.32
N VAL A 360 13.81 -3.21 -38.17
CA VAL A 360 13.68 -4.65 -38.04
C VAL A 360 12.31 -5.01 -37.48
N ALA A 361 11.64 -5.96 -38.13
CA ALA A 361 10.38 -6.51 -37.63
C ALA A 361 10.59 -7.91 -37.05
N LEU A 362 10.06 -8.15 -35.87
CA LEU A 362 10.08 -9.43 -35.16
C LEU A 362 8.69 -10.07 -35.26
N VAL A 363 8.60 -11.22 -35.93
CA VAL A 363 7.38 -11.97 -36.12
C VAL A 363 7.53 -13.40 -35.60
N GLY A 364 6.41 -14.10 -35.37
CA GLY A 364 6.40 -15.49 -34.87
C GLY A 364 5.11 -15.79 -34.12
N PRO A 365 4.90 -17.04 -33.70
CA PRO A 365 3.73 -17.44 -32.93
C PRO A 365 3.65 -16.75 -31.55
N THR A 366 2.47 -16.78 -30.95
CA THR A 366 2.29 -16.30 -29.58
C THR A 366 3.14 -17.14 -28.63
N GLY A 367 3.86 -16.50 -27.72
CA GLY A 367 4.76 -17.18 -26.79
C GLY A 367 6.19 -17.41 -27.31
N ALA A 368 6.51 -17.06 -28.58
CA ALA A 368 7.86 -17.23 -29.14
C ALA A 368 8.95 -16.36 -28.50
N GLY A 369 8.61 -15.40 -27.61
CA GLY A 369 9.58 -14.54 -26.92
C GLY A 369 9.71 -13.11 -27.48
N LYS A 370 8.86 -12.71 -28.42
CA LYS A 370 8.92 -11.37 -29.06
C LYS A 370 8.89 -10.21 -28.07
N SER A 371 7.90 -10.20 -27.16
CA SER A 371 7.79 -9.15 -26.14
C SER A 371 8.91 -9.20 -25.10
N SER A 372 9.50 -10.40 -24.89
CA SER A 372 10.66 -10.55 -24.01
C SER A 372 11.91 -9.89 -24.59
N VAL A 373 12.11 -9.92 -25.91
CA VAL A 373 13.20 -9.20 -26.58
C VAL A 373 13.09 -7.70 -26.33
N ALA A 374 11.88 -7.13 -26.43
CA ALA A 374 11.65 -5.71 -26.12
C ALA A 374 11.91 -5.38 -24.64
N SER A 375 11.42 -6.24 -23.73
CA SER A 375 11.61 -6.07 -22.29
C SER A 375 13.08 -6.15 -21.88
N LEU A 376 13.85 -6.99 -22.53
CA LEU A 376 15.30 -7.11 -22.32
C LEU A 376 16.06 -5.90 -22.85
N LEU A 377 15.68 -5.37 -24.02
CA LEU A 377 16.29 -4.16 -24.59
C LEU A 377 16.04 -2.92 -23.70
N LEU A 378 14.84 -2.83 -23.11
CA LEU A 378 14.51 -1.83 -22.09
C LEU A 378 15.15 -2.11 -20.73
N ARG A 379 15.82 -3.25 -20.59
CA ARG A 379 16.41 -3.69 -19.34
C ARG A 379 15.41 -3.74 -18.17
N PHE A 380 14.15 -4.14 -18.44
CA PHE A 380 13.19 -4.48 -17.39
C PHE A 380 13.60 -5.75 -16.65
N TYR A 381 14.39 -6.60 -17.30
CA TYR A 381 15.08 -7.77 -16.78
C TYR A 381 16.51 -7.80 -17.29
N ASP A 382 17.44 -8.33 -16.52
CA ASP A 382 18.77 -8.68 -17.00
C ASP A 382 18.75 -10.07 -17.64
N VAL A 383 19.59 -10.28 -18.65
CA VAL A 383 19.75 -11.58 -19.33
C VAL A 383 20.33 -12.62 -18.37
N THR A 384 19.96 -13.91 -18.53
CA THR A 384 20.52 -15.02 -17.74
C THR A 384 21.87 -15.50 -18.30
N GLY A 385 22.11 -15.32 -19.59
CA GLY A 385 23.36 -15.58 -20.27
C GLY A 385 23.59 -14.60 -21.41
N GLY A 386 24.83 -14.43 -21.87
CA GLY A 386 25.17 -13.49 -22.93
C GLY A 386 25.12 -12.03 -22.53
N LYS A 387 24.97 -11.14 -23.51
CA LYS A 387 24.88 -9.69 -23.31
C LYS A 387 24.07 -9.01 -24.41
N ILE A 388 23.56 -7.81 -24.08
CA ILE A 388 22.94 -6.89 -25.04
C ILE A 388 23.77 -5.62 -25.03
N THR A 389 24.14 -5.14 -26.22
CA THR A 389 24.92 -3.90 -26.32
C THR A 389 24.19 -2.82 -27.12
N LEU A 390 24.38 -1.57 -26.71
CA LEU A 390 23.94 -0.37 -27.40
C LEU A 390 25.17 0.43 -27.78
N ASP A 391 25.40 0.65 -29.10
CA ASP A 391 26.61 1.27 -29.65
C ASP A 391 27.91 0.60 -29.14
N GLY A 392 27.92 -0.76 -29.06
CA GLY A 392 29.07 -1.57 -28.64
C GLY A 392 29.30 -1.66 -27.13
N ARG A 393 28.52 -0.96 -26.30
CA ARG A 393 28.61 -1.04 -24.84
C ARG A 393 27.45 -1.87 -24.25
N ASP A 394 27.75 -2.71 -23.26
CA ASP A 394 26.74 -3.50 -22.57
C ASP A 394 25.71 -2.58 -21.89
N ILE A 395 24.41 -2.86 -22.08
CA ILE A 395 23.33 -2.05 -21.50
C ILE A 395 23.34 -2.06 -19.97
N ARG A 396 23.98 -3.06 -19.35
CA ARG A 396 24.15 -3.16 -17.89
C ARG A 396 25.11 -2.11 -17.31
N GLU A 397 25.97 -1.54 -18.13
CA GLU A 397 26.88 -0.48 -17.70
C GLU A 397 26.24 0.91 -17.65
N TYR A 398 25.16 1.12 -18.42
CA TYR A 398 24.43 2.39 -18.42
C TYR A 398 23.57 2.55 -17.17
N THR A 399 23.38 3.80 -16.72
CA THR A 399 22.31 4.12 -15.76
C THR A 399 20.96 3.86 -16.41
N LEU A 400 20.00 3.30 -15.66
CA LEU A 400 18.67 2.98 -16.20
C LEU A 400 17.97 4.21 -16.76
N GLU A 401 18.08 5.35 -16.07
CA GLU A 401 17.55 6.64 -16.52
C GLU A 401 18.06 7.00 -17.90
N SER A 402 19.38 7.01 -18.10
CA SER A 402 19.98 7.38 -19.39
C SER A 402 19.73 6.35 -20.50
N LEU A 403 19.68 5.06 -20.16
CA LEU A 403 19.29 4.00 -21.10
C LEU A 403 17.84 4.20 -21.56
N HIS A 404 16.94 4.46 -20.62
CA HIS A 404 15.54 4.73 -20.95
C HIS A 404 15.36 6.03 -21.73
N GLU A 405 16.20 7.06 -21.57
CA GLU A 405 16.19 8.23 -22.45
C GLU A 405 16.53 7.88 -23.90
N CYS A 406 17.42 6.91 -24.12
CA CYS A 406 17.84 6.47 -25.46
C CYS A 406 16.80 5.57 -26.15
N ILE A 407 15.91 4.91 -25.43
CA ILE A 407 14.96 3.94 -25.98
C ILE A 407 13.53 4.42 -25.73
N GLY A 408 12.74 4.56 -26.79
CA GLY A 408 11.30 4.84 -26.73
C GLY A 408 10.50 3.59 -27.01
N ILE A 409 9.35 3.44 -26.34
CA ILE A 409 8.43 2.34 -26.58
C ILE A 409 7.02 2.86 -26.85
N VAL A 410 6.36 2.33 -27.87
CA VAL A 410 4.93 2.42 -28.10
C VAL A 410 4.33 1.07 -27.75
N GLN A 411 3.60 1.02 -26.63
CA GLN A 411 3.04 -0.23 -26.08
C GLN A 411 1.66 -0.55 -26.67
N GLN A 412 1.31 -1.82 -26.69
CA GLN A 412 0.00 -2.33 -27.05
C GLN A 412 -1.07 -1.84 -26.06
N ASP A 413 -0.83 -2.05 -24.76
CA ASP A 413 -1.70 -1.60 -23.68
C ASP A 413 -1.25 -0.23 -23.18
N ILE A 414 -1.97 0.82 -23.62
CA ILE A 414 -1.63 2.20 -23.32
C ILE A 414 -2.13 2.57 -21.93
N TYR A 415 -1.21 2.92 -21.05
CA TYR A 415 -1.54 3.49 -19.76
C TYR A 415 -1.54 5.02 -19.81
N LEU A 416 -2.69 5.61 -19.47
CA LEU A 416 -2.86 7.05 -19.31
C LEU A 416 -3.18 7.36 -17.84
N PHE A 417 -2.47 8.34 -17.30
CA PHE A 417 -2.72 8.79 -15.93
C PHE A 417 -4.00 9.62 -15.86
N SER A 418 -4.64 9.59 -14.70
CA SER A 418 -5.82 10.40 -14.37
C SER A 418 -5.45 11.87 -14.20
N ASP A 419 -5.08 12.52 -15.30
CA ASP A 419 -4.56 13.88 -15.34
C ASP A 419 -5.03 14.57 -16.64
N SER A 420 -4.52 15.77 -16.93
CA SER A 420 -4.76 16.48 -18.18
C SER A 420 -4.07 15.79 -19.37
N VAL A 421 -4.49 16.13 -20.58
CA VAL A 421 -3.83 15.69 -21.81
C VAL A 421 -2.38 16.15 -21.85
N SER A 422 -2.10 17.42 -21.49
CA SER A 422 -0.75 17.97 -21.49
C SER A 422 0.18 17.23 -20.55
N GLU A 423 -0.24 16.92 -19.31
CA GLU A 423 0.57 16.18 -18.35
C GLU A 423 0.83 14.74 -18.81
N ASN A 424 -0.15 14.12 -19.47
CA ASN A 424 0.05 12.81 -20.06
C ASN A 424 1.06 12.80 -21.21
N ILE A 425 1.12 13.85 -22.04
CA ILE A 425 2.16 13.97 -23.09
C ILE A 425 3.51 14.34 -22.46
N ARG A 426 3.54 15.23 -21.45
CA ARG A 426 4.75 15.68 -20.75
C ARG A 426 5.54 14.55 -20.11
N LEU A 427 4.90 13.40 -19.84
CA LEU A 427 5.61 12.20 -19.37
C LEU A 427 6.75 11.77 -20.30
N GLY A 428 6.68 12.10 -21.59
CA GLY A 428 7.77 11.85 -22.54
C GLY A 428 9.05 12.64 -22.23
N ARG A 429 8.92 13.89 -21.73
CA ARG A 429 10.01 14.76 -21.28
C ARG A 429 9.46 15.80 -20.31
N THR A 430 9.80 15.67 -19.04
CA THR A 430 9.20 16.44 -17.94
C THR A 430 9.47 17.93 -17.96
N ASP A 431 10.60 18.36 -18.52
CA ASP A 431 11.04 19.75 -18.65
C ASP A 431 10.56 20.46 -19.93
N SER A 432 9.65 19.82 -20.70
CA SER A 432 9.14 20.35 -21.96
C SER A 432 8.18 21.53 -21.79
N SER A 433 8.29 22.51 -22.71
CA SER A 433 7.38 23.63 -22.80
C SER A 433 6.02 23.21 -23.38
N GLN A 434 4.98 24.05 -23.21
CA GLN A 434 3.68 23.81 -23.84
C GLN A 434 3.78 23.78 -25.37
N ALA A 435 4.68 24.59 -25.96
CA ALA A 435 4.91 24.61 -27.40
C ALA A 435 5.51 23.28 -27.90
N ASP A 436 6.42 22.65 -27.14
CA ASP A 436 6.97 21.34 -27.46
C ASP A 436 5.88 20.25 -27.42
N ILE A 437 5.00 20.30 -26.41
CA ILE A 437 3.87 19.37 -26.28
C ILE A 437 2.93 19.49 -27.47
N GLU A 438 2.60 20.71 -27.89
CA GLU A 438 1.74 20.95 -29.04
C GLU A 438 2.39 20.50 -30.36
N ALA A 439 3.69 20.71 -30.51
CA ALA A 439 4.46 20.22 -31.67
C ALA A 439 4.40 18.69 -31.74
N ALA A 440 4.74 18.00 -30.62
CA ALA A 440 4.67 16.55 -30.54
C ALA A 440 3.25 16.00 -30.78
N ALA A 441 2.22 16.69 -30.29
CA ALA A 441 0.83 16.31 -30.55
C ALA A 441 0.42 16.48 -32.02
N LYS A 442 0.98 17.48 -32.74
CA LYS A 442 0.78 17.67 -34.19
C LYS A 442 1.43 16.53 -34.97
N ASP A 443 2.67 16.20 -34.63
CA ASP A 443 3.41 15.10 -35.27
C ASP A 443 2.71 13.74 -35.06
N ALA A 444 2.12 13.54 -33.87
CA ALA A 444 1.31 12.38 -33.55
C ALA A 444 -0.14 12.45 -34.10
N ARG A 445 -0.49 13.50 -34.86
CA ARG A 445 -1.85 13.75 -35.36
C ARG A 445 -2.92 13.76 -34.26
N ALA A 446 -2.53 14.14 -33.05
CA ALA A 446 -3.38 14.23 -31.89
C ALA A 446 -4.00 15.63 -31.71
N HIS A 447 -3.35 16.67 -32.21
CA HIS A 447 -3.73 18.07 -32.01
C HIS A 447 -5.20 18.36 -32.35
N GLU A 448 -5.70 17.83 -33.49
CA GLU A 448 -7.07 18.11 -33.95
C GLU A 448 -8.13 17.62 -32.95
N PHE A 449 -8.01 16.38 -32.45
CA PHE A 449 -9.01 15.90 -31.49
C PHE A 449 -8.82 16.56 -30.12
N ILE A 450 -7.59 16.87 -29.70
CA ILE A 450 -7.30 17.57 -28.45
C ILE A 450 -7.98 18.95 -28.46
N SER A 451 -7.85 19.70 -29.56
CA SER A 451 -8.45 21.02 -29.69
C SER A 451 -9.99 21.01 -29.65
N ARG A 452 -10.62 19.86 -29.92
CA ARG A 452 -12.09 19.67 -29.83
C ARG A 452 -12.54 19.29 -28.41
N LEU A 453 -11.63 18.98 -27.51
CA LEU A 453 -11.96 18.71 -26.11
C LEU A 453 -12.36 20.02 -25.40
N PRO A 454 -13.23 19.96 -24.37
CA PRO A 454 -13.79 21.16 -23.73
C PRO A 454 -12.75 22.16 -23.20
N ARG A 455 -11.57 21.68 -22.79
CA ARG A 455 -10.43 22.50 -22.30
C ARG A 455 -9.16 22.29 -23.12
N GLY A 456 -9.25 21.72 -24.32
CA GLY A 456 -8.09 21.41 -25.15
C GLY A 456 -7.06 20.55 -24.40
N TYR A 457 -5.84 21.01 -24.31
CA TYR A 457 -4.72 20.32 -23.63
C TYR A 457 -4.89 20.19 -22.11
N ASP A 458 -5.67 21.07 -21.49
CA ASP A 458 -5.96 21.02 -20.04
C ASP A 458 -7.18 20.14 -19.71
N SER A 459 -7.72 19.43 -20.71
CA SER A 459 -8.84 18.51 -20.50
C SER A 459 -8.41 17.31 -19.69
N TYR A 460 -9.11 17.03 -18.59
CA TYR A 460 -8.96 15.83 -17.78
C TYR A 460 -9.52 14.62 -18.52
N ILE A 461 -8.77 13.52 -18.59
CA ILE A 461 -9.11 12.35 -19.42
C ILE A 461 -9.66 11.14 -18.63
N GLY A 462 -9.77 11.27 -17.30
CA GLY A 462 -10.29 10.21 -16.44
C GLY A 462 -9.30 9.07 -16.19
N GLU A 463 -9.74 8.12 -15.38
CA GLU A 463 -8.91 6.95 -15.05
C GLU A 463 -8.63 6.12 -16.30
N ARG A 464 -7.33 5.83 -16.56
CA ARG A 464 -6.85 5.13 -17.76
C ARG A 464 -7.39 5.73 -19.09
N GLY A 465 -7.69 7.03 -19.08
CA GLY A 465 -8.21 7.70 -20.27
C GLY A 465 -9.58 7.19 -20.73
N VAL A 466 -10.46 6.82 -19.79
CA VAL A 466 -11.80 6.25 -20.09
C VAL A 466 -12.65 7.11 -21.01
N MET A 467 -12.38 8.42 -21.05
CA MET A 467 -13.09 9.38 -21.89
C MET A 467 -12.60 9.41 -23.34
N LEU A 468 -11.54 8.66 -23.68
CA LEU A 468 -10.91 8.66 -24.99
C LEU A 468 -11.16 7.34 -25.73
N SER A 469 -11.29 7.42 -27.07
CA SER A 469 -11.30 6.24 -27.91
C SER A 469 -9.92 5.56 -27.96
N GLY A 470 -9.85 4.28 -28.37
CA GLY A 470 -8.59 3.55 -28.50
C GLY A 470 -7.56 4.27 -29.38
N GLY A 471 -8.01 4.79 -30.55
CA GLY A 471 -7.15 5.55 -31.46
C GLY A 471 -6.68 6.89 -30.89
N GLN A 472 -7.49 7.56 -30.07
CA GLN A 472 -7.07 8.79 -29.36
C GLN A 472 -6.01 8.49 -28.32
N LYS A 473 -6.17 7.40 -27.53
CA LYS A 473 -5.14 6.95 -26.59
C LYS A 473 -3.83 6.65 -27.29
N GLN A 474 -3.88 5.95 -28.42
CA GLN A 474 -2.69 5.61 -29.22
C GLN A 474 -1.96 6.86 -29.68
N ARG A 475 -2.67 7.85 -30.22
CA ARG A 475 -2.06 9.11 -30.66
C ARG A 475 -1.44 9.89 -29.50
N LEU A 476 -2.02 9.84 -28.29
CA LEU A 476 -1.37 10.41 -27.09
C LEU A 476 -0.10 9.65 -26.72
N SER A 477 -0.11 8.32 -26.80
CA SER A 477 1.11 7.52 -26.58
C SER A 477 2.20 7.85 -27.59
N LEU A 478 1.84 8.02 -28.87
CA LEU A 478 2.77 8.48 -29.89
C LEU A 478 3.32 9.88 -29.61
N ALA A 479 2.47 10.82 -29.16
CA ALA A 479 2.90 12.17 -28.80
C ALA A 479 3.96 12.14 -27.67
N ARG A 480 3.83 11.23 -26.68
CA ARG A 480 4.87 11.01 -25.67
C ARG A 480 6.24 10.65 -26.29
N VAL A 481 6.24 9.75 -27.27
CA VAL A 481 7.46 9.26 -27.90
C VAL A 481 8.04 10.30 -28.85
N PHE A 482 7.21 11.07 -29.58
CA PHE A 482 7.65 12.22 -30.37
C PHE A 482 8.32 13.27 -29.48
N LEU A 483 7.74 13.60 -28.33
CA LEU A 483 8.28 14.55 -27.37
C LEU A 483 9.62 14.09 -26.80
N LYS A 484 9.75 12.79 -26.51
CA LYS A 484 10.96 12.15 -26.02
C LYS A 484 12.08 12.13 -27.06
N ASN A 485 11.74 11.90 -28.33
CA ASN A 485 12.64 11.84 -29.49
C ASN A 485 13.84 10.90 -29.33
N PRO A 486 13.65 9.60 -29.01
CA PRO A 486 14.74 8.67 -28.75
C PRO A 486 15.42 8.18 -30.04
N PRO A 487 16.72 7.82 -30.03
CA PRO A 487 17.43 7.21 -31.16
C PRO A 487 17.00 5.77 -31.46
N VAL A 488 16.54 5.01 -30.47
CA VAL A 488 16.04 3.64 -30.61
C VAL A 488 14.55 3.60 -30.30
N LEU A 489 13.78 2.92 -31.12
CA LEU A 489 12.32 2.82 -31.01
C LEU A 489 11.87 1.36 -30.96
N ILE A 490 11.01 1.04 -30.02
CA ILE A 490 10.31 -0.24 -29.93
C ILE A 490 8.82 0.01 -30.22
N LEU A 491 8.26 -0.71 -31.19
CA LEU A 491 6.86 -0.64 -31.55
C LEU A 491 6.20 -2.00 -31.24
N ASP A 492 5.36 -2.05 -30.20
CA ASP A 492 4.65 -3.26 -29.81
C ASP A 492 3.17 -3.12 -30.20
N GLU A 493 2.75 -3.82 -31.27
CA GLU A 493 1.39 -3.90 -31.78
C GLU A 493 0.57 -2.57 -31.79
N ALA A 494 1.16 -1.51 -32.32
CA ALA A 494 0.68 -0.14 -32.23
C ALA A 494 -0.68 0.15 -32.93
N THR A 495 -1.37 -0.83 -33.54
CA THR A 495 -2.58 -0.59 -34.37
C THR A 495 -3.76 -1.52 -34.11
N ALA A 496 -3.84 -2.15 -32.93
CA ALA A 496 -4.93 -3.07 -32.60
C ALA A 496 -6.27 -2.33 -32.37
N ALA A 497 -7.36 -2.87 -32.95
CA ALA A 497 -8.76 -2.47 -32.70
C ALA A 497 -9.13 -1.00 -33.02
N MET A 498 -8.69 -0.46 -34.16
CA MET A 498 -9.03 0.88 -34.65
C MET A 498 -9.89 0.82 -35.93
N ASP A 499 -10.60 1.92 -36.19
CA ASP A 499 -11.23 2.16 -37.48
C ASP A 499 -10.18 2.44 -38.58
N ASN A 500 -10.47 2.12 -39.81
CA ASN A 500 -9.55 2.20 -40.95
C ASN A 500 -8.91 3.59 -41.14
N GLU A 501 -9.64 4.67 -40.89
CA GLU A 501 -9.13 6.04 -41.05
C GLU A 501 -8.13 6.38 -39.94
N THR A 502 -8.45 6.07 -38.69
CA THR A 502 -7.56 6.27 -37.53
C THR A 502 -6.31 5.39 -37.65
N GLU A 503 -6.45 4.12 -38.09
CA GLU A 503 -5.32 3.22 -38.33
C GLU A 503 -4.35 3.81 -39.36
N LYS A 504 -4.85 4.34 -40.47
CA LYS A 504 -4.02 4.99 -41.48
C LYS A 504 -3.25 6.20 -40.93
N GLN A 505 -3.89 7.04 -40.12
CA GLN A 505 -3.24 8.18 -39.48
C GLN A 505 -2.15 7.75 -38.51
N VAL A 506 -2.40 6.74 -37.70
CA VAL A 506 -1.44 6.17 -36.75
C VAL A 506 -0.23 5.56 -37.49
N LEU A 507 -0.48 4.78 -38.55
CA LEU A 507 0.60 4.21 -39.37
C LEU A 507 1.48 5.27 -40.03
N GLN A 508 0.88 6.37 -40.51
CA GLN A 508 1.64 7.50 -41.07
C GLN A 508 2.53 8.14 -39.98
N SER A 509 1.99 8.41 -38.79
CA SER A 509 2.76 8.95 -37.67
C SER A 509 3.88 8.00 -37.22
N LEU A 510 3.62 6.68 -37.20
CA LEU A 510 4.64 5.67 -36.92
C LEU A 510 5.76 5.66 -37.98
N ALA A 511 5.42 5.73 -39.25
CA ALA A 511 6.40 5.81 -40.34
C ALA A 511 7.26 7.09 -40.26
N GLU A 512 6.65 8.23 -39.91
CA GLU A 512 7.38 9.49 -39.66
C GLU A 512 8.27 9.37 -38.42
N LEU A 513 7.78 8.75 -37.34
CA LEU A 513 8.54 8.52 -36.11
C LEU A 513 9.74 7.60 -36.34
N SER A 514 9.57 6.52 -37.12
CA SER A 514 10.64 5.52 -37.38
C SER A 514 11.72 6.04 -38.32
N ARG A 515 11.49 7.14 -39.04
CA ARG A 515 12.45 7.69 -39.99
C ARG A 515 13.77 8.04 -39.30
N LYS A 516 14.89 7.52 -39.82
CA LYS A 516 16.24 7.75 -39.31
C LYS A 516 16.48 7.27 -37.87
N ARG A 517 15.64 6.39 -37.35
CA ARG A 517 15.81 5.77 -36.03
C ARG A 517 15.94 4.27 -36.16
N THR A 518 16.71 3.67 -35.28
CA THR A 518 16.74 2.21 -35.15
C THR A 518 15.40 1.76 -34.59
N THR A 519 14.70 0.92 -35.33
CA THR A 519 13.34 0.53 -34.94
C THR A 519 13.20 -0.98 -34.86
N LEU A 520 12.75 -1.48 -33.70
CA LEU A 520 12.33 -2.87 -33.50
C LEU A 520 10.80 -2.92 -33.42
N THR A 521 10.18 -3.50 -34.42
CA THR A 521 8.72 -3.66 -34.47
C THR A 521 8.34 -5.09 -34.10
N ILE A 522 7.56 -5.25 -33.02
CA ILE A 522 6.91 -6.52 -32.67
C ILE A 522 5.54 -6.53 -33.32
N ALA A 523 5.37 -7.39 -34.30
CA ALA A 523 4.17 -7.38 -35.11
C ALA A 523 3.32 -8.65 -34.91
N HIS A 524 2.06 -8.41 -34.62
CA HIS A 524 1.00 -9.42 -34.71
C HIS A 524 0.20 -9.31 -36.01
N ARG A 525 0.27 -8.16 -36.71
CA ARG A 525 -0.33 -7.94 -38.04
C ARG A 525 0.77 -7.85 -39.08
N LEU A 526 0.80 -8.79 -40.00
CA LEU A 526 1.84 -8.87 -41.02
C LEU A 526 1.78 -7.76 -42.07
N ALA A 527 0.66 -7.04 -42.18
CA ALA A 527 0.55 -5.86 -43.04
C ALA A 527 1.51 -4.72 -42.61
N THR A 528 1.82 -4.61 -41.32
CA THR A 528 2.72 -3.57 -40.78
C THR A 528 4.20 -3.90 -41.00
N VAL A 529 4.52 -5.18 -41.24
CA VAL A 529 5.90 -5.71 -41.34
C VAL A 529 6.47 -5.58 -42.75
N ARG A 530 5.61 -5.44 -43.77
CA ARG A 530 5.99 -5.45 -45.19
C ARG A 530 7.02 -4.37 -45.58
N HIS A 531 7.07 -3.29 -44.83
CA HIS A 531 7.94 -2.15 -45.09
C HIS A 531 9.22 -2.14 -44.24
N ALA A 532 9.44 -3.14 -43.39
CA ALA A 532 10.66 -3.28 -42.63
C ALA A 532 11.85 -3.64 -43.56
N ASP A 533 13.02 -3.10 -43.25
CA ASP A 533 14.24 -3.42 -43.99
C ASP A 533 14.58 -4.91 -43.86
N ARG A 534 14.30 -5.48 -42.69
CA ARG A 534 14.53 -6.89 -42.40
C ARG A 534 13.46 -7.44 -41.44
N ILE A 535 13.01 -8.65 -41.73
CA ILE A 535 12.07 -9.41 -40.93
C ILE A 535 12.81 -10.58 -40.29
N ILE A 536 12.59 -10.78 -39.00
CA ILE A 536 13.13 -11.86 -38.20
C ILE A 536 11.98 -12.73 -37.75
N VAL A 537 12.02 -14.02 -38.07
CA VAL A 537 11.05 -15.01 -37.59
C VAL A 537 11.62 -15.68 -36.35
N LEU A 538 10.88 -15.55 -35.24
CA LEU A 538 11.21 -16.13 -33.95
C LEU A 538 10.31 -17.33 -33.68
N SER A 539 10.91 -18.50 -33.44
CA SER A 539 10.21 -19.73 -33.05
C SER A 539 10.97 -20.39 -31.90
N ASP A 540 10.27 -20.84 -30.86
CA ASP A 540 10.84 -21.49 -29.66
C ASP A 540 12.08 -20.80 -29.05
N GLY A 541 12.10 -19.46 -29.08
CA GLY A 541 13.17 -18.67 -28.50
C GLY A 541 14.42 -18.51 -29.36
N CYS A 542 14.41 -19.02 -30.62
CA CYS A 542 15.49 -18.92 -31.58
C CYS A 542 15.06 -18.22 -32.86
N ILE A 543 16.02 -17.63 -33.58
CA ILE A 543 15.77 -17.07 -34.92
C ILE A 543 15.76 -18.21 -35.93
N CYS A 544 14.62 -18.40 -36.61
CA CYS A 544 14.48 -19.45 -37.66
C CYS A 544 14.73 -18.89 -39.05
N GLU A 545 14.25 -17.69 -39.35
CA GLU A 545 14.36 -17.06 -40.65
C GLU A 545 14.71 -15.57 -40.51
N SER A 546 15.46 -15.02 -41.45
CA SER A 546 15.81 -13.61 -41.52
C SER A 546 15.94 -13.18 -42.98
N GLY A 547 15.25 -12.12 -43.38
CA GLY A 547 15.33 -11.58 -44.74
C GLY A 547 14.31 -10.48 -44.99
N SER A 548 14.26 -9.95 -46.19
CA SER A 548 13.20 -9.03 -46.64
C SER A 548 11.87 -9.78 -46.84
N HIS A 549 10.77 -9.07 -46.90
CA HIS A 549 9.45 -9.64 -47.21
C HIS A 549 9.47 -10.50 -48.49
N GLU A 550 10.11 -10.00 -49.57
CA GLU A 550 10.16 -10.68 -50.85
C GLU A 550 10.99 -11.98 -50.81
N GLU A 551 12.12 -11.95 -50.08
CA GLU A 551 13.00 -13.13 -49.90
C GLU A 551 12.28 -14.23 -49.11
N LEU A 552 11.67 -13.86 -47.98
CA LEU A 552 10.97 -14.84 -47.13
C LEU A 552 9.70 -15.42 -47.80
N MET A 553 8.97 -14.60 -48.56
CA MET A 553 7.84 -15.09 -49.36
C MET A 553 8.28 -16.08 -50.45
N LYS A 554 9.45 -15.88 -51.08
CA LYS A 554 10.03 -16.83 -52.08
C LYS A 554 10.54 -18.12 -51.42
N ALA A 555 11.09 -18.02 -50.21
CA ALA A 555 11.62 -19.17 -49.45
C ALA A 555 10.50 -20.16 -49.04
N ARG A 556 9.26 -19.69 -48.92
CA ARG A 556 8.07 -20.49 -48.51
C ARG A 556 8.28 -21.26 -47.19
N GLY A 557 8.94 -20.61 -46.21
CA GLY A 557 9.16 -21.14 -44.87
C GLY A 557 8.10 -20.70 -43.85
N GLU A 558 8.48 -20.66 -42.57
CA GLU A 558 7.57 -20.28 -41.45
C GLU A 558 6.93 -18.89 -41.66
N TYR A 559 7.69 -17.91 -42.19
CA TYR A 559 7.14 -16.60 -42.54
C TYR A 559 5.99 -16.69 -43.54
N TYR A 560 6.17 -17.46 -44.61
CA TYR A 560 5.14 -17.65 -45.64
C TYR A 560 3.88 -18.27 -45.04
N ASP A 561 4.01 -19.28 -44.20
CA ASP A 561 2.87 -19.95 -43.58
C ASP A 561 2.14 -19.02 -42.62
N LEU A 562 2.86 -18.22 -41.81
CA LEU A 562 2.30 -17.21 -40.94
C LEU A 562 1.55 -16.14 -41.77
N TYR A 563 2.15 -15.68 -42.86
CA TYR A 563 1.56 -14.66 -43.74
C TYR A 563 0.27 -15.18 -44.39
N MET A 564 0.29 -16.37 -44.96
CA MET A 564 -0.88 -16.95 -45.62
C MET A 564 -2.01 -17.30 -44.65
N SER A 565 -1.67 -17.72 -43.43
CA SER A 565 -2.66 -18.01 -42.39
C SER A 565 -3.45 -16.79 -41.92
N GLN A 566 -2.86 -15.61 -41.99
CA GLN A 566 -3.57 -14.33 -41.68
C GLN A 566 -4.45 -13.88 -42.83
N PHE A 567 -4.03 -14.07 -44.07
CA PHE A 567 -4.83 -13.68 -45.25
C PHE A 567 -6.00 -14.63 -45.52
N ASN A 568 -5.92 -15.92 -45.17
CA ASN A 568 -7.03 -16.87 -45.30
C ASN A 568 -8.11 -16.73 -44.22
N LYS A 569 -7.93 -15.88 -43.24
CA LYS A 569 -8.90 -15.57 -42.17
C LYS A 569 -9.70 -14.27 -42.42
N THR A 570 -9.38 -13.53 -43.47
CA THR A 570 -10.14 -12.33 -43.97
C THR A 570 -10.94 -12.72 -45.17
#